data_eb1976894ad07ea810cc91501f02ba21
#
_entry.id   eb1976894ad07ea810cc91501f02ba21
#
_cell.length_a   1.000
_cell.length_b   1.000
_cell.length_c   1.000
_cell.angle_alpha   90.00
_cell.angle_beta   90.00
_cell.angle_gamma   90.00
#
_symmetry.space_group_name_H-M   'P 1'
#
loop_
_entity.id
_entity.type
_entity.pdbx_description
1 polymer ?
#
loop_
_entity_poly.entity_id
_entity_poly.type
_entity_poly.pdbx_seq_one_letter_code
_entity_poly.pdbx_strand_id
1 'polypeptide(L)'
;MARRKKKLCASGIGGQAVLEGIMMKNQDLYAVAVRKPDGKIEIDTEEYHGVLHGSKIKKIPFVRGVFNFVDSLILGMRTLTYSASFYEDDQAKETLSDKAMNKIFGDKAEKILMGFTVALSIVLAVAIFMVLPFYLSGLFESYVRNASLLALIEGVIRIAIFLVYVVAISLMKDIKRVYMYHGAEHKCINCIEHGHVLNVHNVKKSSRLHRRCGTSFLLIVMLVSVVLFIFIRVDNPLLRLGLRLLLIPVIAGISYEFIRLAGRSENPLVKALSAPGLLLQKLTTKEPTEDMIEVAIKSVEAVFDWREFLGENFDYEEYKKAPVEETVEESAEESETAEETEESETAEEVAENVATESAIEEKSEE
;
A
#
# COMPACT_ATOMS: atom_id res chain seq x y z
N MET A 1 4.34 -41.85 1.90
CA MET A 1 3.99 -40.65 1.09
C MET A 1 5.03 -39.57 1.38
N ALA A 2 5.92 -39.26 0.43
CA ALA A 2 6.94 -38.23 0.59
C ALA A 2 6.21 -36.86 0.57
N ARG A 3 6.31 -36.13 1.66
CA ARG A 3 5.85 -34.71 1.73
C ARG A 3 6.64 -33.93 0.68
N ARG A 4 6.05 -33.66 -0.50
CA ARG A 4 6.60 -32.72 -1.47
C ARG A 4 6.82 -31.39 -0.71
N LYS A 5 8.05 -30.87 -0.68
CA LYS A 5 8.35 -29.55 -0.13
C LYS A 5 7.44 -28.56 -0.88
N LYS A 6 6.51 -27.92 -0.16
CA LYS A 6 5.62 -26.91 -0.73
C LYS A 6 6.47 -25.84 -1.40
N LYS A 7 6.38 -25.74 -2.71
CA LYS A 7 7.12 -24.77 -3.51
C LYS A 7 6.47 -23.40 -3.26
N LEU A 8 7.24 -22.39 -2.92
CA LEU A 8 6.78 -21.01 -2.86
C LEU A 8 6.54 -20.54 -4.29
N CYS A 9 5.32 -20.09 -4.59
CA CYS A 9 4.96 -19.50 -5.89
C CYS A 9 4.64 -18.03 -5.69
N ALA A 10 5.33 -17.17 -6.45
CA ALA A 10 5.08 -15.72 -6.36
C ALA A 10 3.80 -15.36 -7.11
N SER A 11 2.82 -14.81 -6.43
CA SER A 11 1.54 -14.36 -7.00
C SER A 11 1.68 -13.14 -7.91
N GLY A 12 2.68 -12.31 -7.67
CA GLY A 12 2.85 -11.05 -8.40
C GLY A 12 2.07 -9.88 -7.82
N ILE A 13 1.08 -10.14 -6.97
CA ILE A 13 0.34 -9.09 -6.27
C ILE A 13 1.21 -8.39 -5.23
N GLY A 14 0.86 -7.16 -4.92
CA GLY A 14 1.44 -6.35 -3.85
C GLY A 14 0.44 -5.33 -3.38
N GLY A 15 0.64 -4.77 -2.21
CA GLY A 15 -0.30 -3.84 -1.64
C GLY A 15 0.35 -2.75 -0.81
N GLN A 16 -0.51 -1.99 -0.15
CA GLN A 16 -0.15 -0.93 0.79
C GLN A 16 -1.26 -0.79 1.82
N ALA A 17 -0.89 -0.75 3.10
CA ALA A 17 -1.84 -0.38 4.14
C ALA A 17 -2.20 1.11 4.02
N VAL A 18 -3.48 1.41 4.16
CA VAL A 18 -4.06 2.75 4.21
C VAL A 18 -4.80 2.95 5.53
N LEU A 19 -5.43 4.10 5.73
CA LEU A 19 -6.20 4.34 6.95
C LEU A 19 -7.42 3.39 6.99
N GLU A 20 -7.48 2.56 8.04
CA GLU A 20 -8.52 1.54 8.26
C GLU A 20 -8.79 0.64 7.04
N GLY A 21 -7.75 0.39 6.22
CA GLY A 21 -7.90 -0.34 4.99
C GLY A 21 -6.60 -0.84 4.35
N ILE A 22 -6.77 -1.46 3.19
CA ILE A 22 -5.67 -1.99 2.37
C ILE A 22 -5.96 -1.70 0.90
N MET A 23 -4.96 -1.16 0.22
CA MET A 23 -4.91 -1.19 -1.24
C MET A 23 -4.18 -2.45 -1.69
N MET A 24 -4.75 -3.18 -2.62
CA MET A 24 -4.09 -4.31 -3.29
C MET A 24 -4.00 -4.04 -4.80
N LYS A 25 -2.87 -4.41 -5.39
CA LYS A 25 -2.61 -4.20 -6.82
C LYS A 25 -2.16 -5.49 -7.50
N ASN A 26 -2.75 -5.75 -8.66
CA ASN A 26 -2.35 -6.80 -9.59
C ASN A 26 -2.18 -6.20 -10.98
N GLN A 27 -0.96 -6.14 -11.49
CA GLN A 27 -0.62 -5.49 -12.77
C GLN A 27 -1.10 -4.02 -12.81
N ASP A 28 -2.05 -3.71 -13.69
CA ASP A 28 -2.62 -2.36 -13.84
C ASP A 28 -3.93 -2.18 -13.03
N LEU A 29 -4.53 -3.25 -12.52
CA LEU A 29 -5.72 -3.21 -11.67
C LEU A 29 -5.33 -3.04 -10.21
N TYR A 30 -6.00 -2.15 -9.48
CA TYR A 30 -5.88 -2.05 -8.03
C TYR A 30 -7.26 -1.88 -7.39
N ALA A 31 -7.40 -2.34 -6.16
CA ALA A 31 -8.57 -2.10 -5.33
C ALA A 31 -8.16 -1.56 -3.96
N VAL A 32 -8.98 -0.68 -3.43
CA VAL A 32 -8.85 -0.15 -2.06
C VAL A 32 -10.05 -0.62 -1.26
N ALA A 33 -9.83 -1.48 -0.27
CA ALA A 33 -10.86 -1.89 0.67
C ALA A 33 -10.66 -1.12 1.99
N VAL A 34 -11.69 -0.41 2.44
CA VAL A 34 -11.67 0.41 3.66
C VAL A 34 -12.85 0.05 4.53
N ARG A 35 -12.62 -0.17 5.83
CA ARG A 35 -13.70 -0.31 6.81
C ARG A 35 -14.15 1.07 7.26
N LYS A 36 -15.38 1.44 6.90
CA LYS A 36 -15.98 2.73 7.27
C LYS A 36 -16.34 2.81 8.75
N PRO A 37 -16.60 4.03 9.29
CA PRO A 37 -17.04 4.21 10.68
C PRO A 37 -18.34 3.45 11.02
N ASP A 38 -19.21 3.19 10.04
CA ASP A 38 -20.43 2.38 10.20
C ASP A 38 -20.17 0.87 10.28
N GLY A 39 -18.91 0.44 10.15
CA GLY A 39 -18.46 -0.95 10.19
C GLY A 39 -18.51 -1.68 8.86
N LYS A 40 -19.12 -1.11 7.82
CA LYS A 40 -19.16 -1.71 6.48
C LYS A 40 -17.82 -1.57 5.77
N ILE A 41 -17.53 -2.52 4.88
CA ILE A 41 -16.33 -2.50 4.06
C ILE A 41 -16.71 -1.93 2.70
N GLU A 42 -16.14 -0.78 2.37
CA GLU A 42 -16.22 -0.18 1.03
C GLU A 42 -15.06 -0.68 0.19
N ILE A 43 -15.33 -1.01 -1.08
CA ILE A 43 -14.30 -1.47 -2.03
C ILE A 43 -14.42 -0.61 -3.27
N ASP A 44 -13.30 0.03 -3.64
CA ASP A 44 -13.17 0.77 -4.87
C ASP A 44 -12.10 0.12 -5.74
N THR A 45 -12.43 -0.13 -7.01
CA THR A 45 -11.54 -0.83 -7.95
C THR A 45 -11.31 0.03 -9.18
N GLU A 46 -10.05 0.30 -9.49
CA GLU A 46 -9.67 1.17 -10.60
C GLU A 46 -8.43 0.64 -11.33
N GLU A 47 -8.21 1.14 -12.55
CA GLU A 47 -7.00 0.92 -13.31
C GLU A 47 -5.97 2.03 -13.08
N TYR A 48 -4.71 1.64 -12.94
CA TYR A 48 -3.58 2.55 -12.83
C TYR A 48 -2.41 2.08 -13.69
N HIS A 49 -2.22 2.76 -14.80
CA HIS A 49 -1.21 2.39 -15.78
C HIS A 49 0.20 2.96 -15.51
N GLY A 50 0.33 3.83 -14.52
CA GLY A 50 1.59 4.47 -14.13
C GLY A 50 2.09 5.54 -15.11
N VAL A 51 3.11 6.30 -14.67
CA VAL A 51 3.60 7.52 -15.35
C VAL A 51 4.11 7.28 -16.77
N LEU A 52 4.73 6.12 -17.05
CA LEU A 52 5.28 5.79 -18.38
C LEU A 52 4.59 4.56 -18.99
N HIS A 53 3.25 4.53 -18.98
CA HIS A 53 2.50 3.43 -19.60
C HIS A 53 2.88 3.26 -21.08
N GLY A 54 3.11 2.02 -21.50
CA GLY A 54 3.49 1.70 -22.89
C GLY A 54 4.94 2.02 -23.28
N SER A 55 5.71 2.76 -22.48
CA SER A 55 7.08 3.12 -22.82
C SER A 55 8.07 1.95 -22.67
N LYS A 56 8.95 1.80 -23.66
CA LYS A 56 10.07 0.83 -23.61
C LYS A 56 11.07 1.13 -22.48
N ILE A 57 11.11 2.37 -21.98
CA ILE A 57 11.99 2.82 -20.88
C ILE A 57 11.70 2.04 -19.59
N LYS A 58 10.42 1.71 -19.32
CA LYS A 58 10.02 0.86 -18.17
C LYS A 58 10.57 -0.58 -18.22
N LYS A 59 11.13 -1.02 -19.35
CA LYS A 59 11.75 -2.35 -19.48
C LYS A 59 13.23 -2.35 -19.14
N ILE A 60 13.87 -1.17 -19.08
CA ILE A 60 15.31 -1.02 -18.82
C ILE A 60 15.59 -1.30 -17.34
N PRO A 61 16.44 -2.28 -17.00
CA PRO A 61 16.85 -2.52 -15.60
C PRO A 61 17.39 -1.24 -14.95
N PHE A 62 17.24 -1.13 -13.64
CA PHE A 62 17.55 0.05 -12.81
C PHE A 62 16.66 1.26 -13.08
N VAL A 63 16.46 1.67 -14.35
CA VAL A 63 15.58 2.79 -14.72
C VAL A 63 14.15 2.52 -14.33
N ARG A 64 13.65 1.31 -14.60
CA ARG A 64 12.29 0.90 -14.19
C ARG A 64 12.08 0.99 -12.67
N GLY A 65 13.13 0.82 -11.87
CA GLY A 65 13.03 0.92 -10.41
C GLY A 65 12.67 2.32 -9.94
N VAL A 66 13.23 3.35 -10.59
CA VAL A 66 12.91 4.75 -10.31
C VAL A 66 11.44 5.05 -10.62
N PHE A 67 10.98 4.65 -11.81
CA PHE A 67 9.59 4.93 -12.21
C PHE A 67 8.58 4.13 -11.39
N ASN A 68 8.84 2.86 -11.09
CA ASN A 68 7.98 2.06 -10.23
C ASN A 68 7.91 2.63 -8.79
N PHE A 69 9.01 3.20 -8.30
CA PHE A 69 9.01 3.88 -7.01
C PHE A 69 8.14 5.15 -7.05
N VAL A 70 8.27 5.98 -8.09
CA VAL A 70 7.42 7.16 -8.28
C VAL A 70 5.95 6.76 -8.43
N ASP A 71 5.64 5.74 -9.24
CA ASP A 71 4.28 5.19 -9.39
C ASP A 71 3.71 4.73 -8.05
N SER A 72 4.51 4.06 -7.22
CA SER A 72 4.10 3.61 -5.87
C SER A 72 3.80 4.79 -4.94
N LEU A 73 4.56 5.88 -5.02
CA LEU A 73 4.28 7.09 -4.23
C LEU A 73 2.99 7.78 -4.67
N ILE A 74 2.78 7.94 -5.98
CA ILE A 74 1.56 8.58 -6.53
C ILE A 74 0.32 7.76 -6.15
N LEU A 75 0.36 6.44 -6.41
CA LEU A 75 -0.75 5.55 -6.08
C LEU A 75 -0.99 5.50 -4.56
N GLY A 76 0.09 5.43 -3.78
CA GLY A 76 0.02 5.41 -2.33
C GLY A 76 -0.62 6.68 -1.75
N MET A 77 -0.26 7.86 -2.26
CA MET A 77 -0.90 9.12 -1.86
C MET A 77 -2.39 9.13 -2.23
N ARG A 78 -2.73 8.71 -3.46
CA ARG A 78 -4.13 8.66 -3.92
C ARG A 78 -4.99 7.77 -3.04
N THR A 79 -4.54 6.55 -2.76
CA THR A 79 -5.28 5.58 -1.98
C THR A 79 -5.34 5.93 -0.49
N LEU A 80 -4.30 6.59 0.04
CA LEU A 80 -4.30 7.11 1.40
C LEU A 80 -5.30 8.26 1.55
N THR A 81 -5.34 9.21 0.61
CA THR A 81 -6.33 10.30 0.59
C THR A 81 -7.75 9.74 0.48
N TYR A 82 -7.97 8.78 -0.42
CA TYR A 82 -9.27 8.10 -0.54
C TYR A 82 -9.71 7.47 0.78
N SER A 83 -8.84 6.72 1.44
CA SER A 83 -9.19 6.10 2.72
C SER A 83 -9.41 7.11 3.84
N ALA A 84 -8.68 8.23 3.84
CA ALA A 84 -8.82 9.30 4.82
C ALA A 84 -10.18 10.03 4.69
N SER A 85 -10.71 10.17 3.48
CA SER A 85 -11.98 10.88 3.23
C SER A 85 -13.18 10.26 3.96
N PHE A 86 -13.14 8.97 4.32
CA PHE A 86 -14.19 8.34 5.13
C PHE A 86 -14.14 8.70 6.62
N TYR A 87 -13.05 9.34 7.08
CA TYR A 87 -12.78 9.66 8.47
C TYR A 87 -12.60 11.18 8.70
N GLU A 88 -12.77 11.97 7.64
CA GLU A 88 -12.83 13.42 7.78
C GLU A 88 -14.11 13.79 8.51
N ASP A 89 -13.97 14.53 9.63
CA ASP A 89 -15.09 14.99 10.43
C ASP A 89 -15.70 16.22 9.71
N ASP A 90 -16.92 16.09 9.16
CA ASP A 90 -17.66 17.21 8.53
C ASP A 90 -17.80 18.44 9.46
N GLN A 91 -17.51 18.26 10.76
CA GLN A 91 -17.52 19.30 11.79
C GLN A 91 -16.13 19.84 12.14
N ALA A 92 -15.06 19.39 11.45
CA ALA A 92 -13.75 19.95 11.69
C ALA A 92 -13.79 21.46 11.39
N LYS A 93 -13.74 22.27 12.46
CA LYS A 93 -13.72 23.74 12.35
C LYS A 93 -12.54 24.13 11.47
N GLU A 94 -12.85 24.80 10.34
CA GLU A 94 -11.82 25.39 9.50
C GLU A 94 -10.80 26.14 10.36
N THR A 95 -9.56 25.71 10.27
CA THR A 95 -8.46 26.37 10.98
C THR A 95 -8.28 27.80 10.44
N LEU A 96 -7.71 28.71 11.24
CA LEU A 96 -7.42 30.07 10.76
C LEU A 96 -6.54 30.06 9.50
N SER A 97 -5.65 29.06 9.36
CA SER A 97 -4.85 28.84 8.15
C SER A 97 -5.73 28.47 6.94
N ASP A 98 -6.74 27.62 7.12
CA ASP A 98 -7.63 27.18 6.03
C ASP A 98 -8.48 28.35 5.52
N LYS A 99 -8.99 29.18 6.44
CA LYS A 99 -9.72 30.42 6.09
C LYS A 99 -8.84 31.40 5.33
N ALA A 100 -7.59 31.57 5.75
CA ALA A 100 -6.65 32.47 5.07
C ALA A 100 -6.28 31.94 3.68
N MET A 101 -6.04 30.65 3.55
CA MET A 101 -5.73 29.98 2.28
C MET A 101 -6.91 30.01 1.31
N ASN A 102 -8.13 29.69 1.77
CA ASN A 102 -9.35 29.75 0.96
C ASN A 102 -9.63 31.17 0.46
N LYS A 103 -9.35 32.21 1.27
CA LYS A 103 -9.49 33.59 0.89
C LYS A 103 -8.50 34.05 -0.20
N ILE A 104 -7.28 33.45 -0.23
CA ILE A 104 -6.20 33.83 -1.16
C ILE A 104 -6.28 33.00 -2.46
N PHE A 105 -6.56 31.72 -2.37
CA PHE A 105 -6.42 30.75 -3.47
C PHE A 105 -7.74 30.12 -3.94
N GLY A 106 -8.87 30.40 -3.26
CA GLY A 106 -10.20 29.87 -3.61
C GLY A 106 -10.19 28.34 -3.72
N ASP A 107 -10.89 27.79 -4.72
CA ASP A 107 -11.03 26.32 -4.95
C ASP A 107 -9.72 25.55 -5.19
N LYS A 108 -8.59 26.25 -5.34
CA LYS A 108 -7.26 25.63 -5.48
C LYS A 108 -6.50 25.55 -4.16
N ALA A 109 -7.02 26.12 -3.08
CA ALA A 109 -6.34 26.21 -1.79
C ALA A 109 -5.92 24.84 -1.27
N GLU A 110 -6.81 23.86 -1.31
CA GLU A 110 -6.55 22.48 -0.84
C GLU A 110 -5.40 21.81 -1.63
N LYS A 111 -5.41 21.92 -2.97
CA LYS A 111 -4.35 21.34 -3.82
C LYS A 111 -2.99 22.01 -3.58
N ILE A 112 -2.99 23.32 -3.35
CA ILE A 112 -1.77 24.10 -3.07
C ILE A 112 -1.25 23.72 -1.68
N LEU A 113 -2.12 23.62 -0.68
CA LEU A 113 -1.75 23.21 0.68
C LEU A 113 -1.17 21.79 0.70
N MET A 114 -1.81 20.86 0.01
CA MET A 114 -1.31 19.50 -0.15
C MET A 114 0.07 19.49 -0.82
N GLY A 115 0.23 20.18 -1.92
CA GLY A 115 1.51 20.30 -2.63
C GLY A 115 2.62 20.91 -1.75
N PHE A 116 2.32 21.95 -1.00
CA PHE A 116 3.24 22.58 -0.06
C PHE A 116 3.63 21.62 1.08
N THR A 117 2.65 20.92 1.66
CA THR A 117 2.89 19.94 2.74
C THR A 117 3.79 18.79 2.26
N VAL A 118 3.55 18.28 1.06
CA VAL A 118 4.39 17.24 0.45
C VAL A 118 5.81 17.76 0.21
N ALA A 119 5.95 18.95 -0.37
CA ALA A 119 7.25 19.56 -0.61
C ALA A 119 8.04 19.78 0.70
N LEU A 120 7.37 20.33 1.72
CA LEU A 120 7.97 20.53 3.05
C LEU A 120 8.39 19.20 3.68
N SER A 121 7.56 18.15 3.57
CA SER A 121 7.88 16.81 4.07
C SER A 121 9.11 16.22 3.39
N ILE A 122 9.26 16.42 2.07
CA ILE A 122 10.46 15.98 1.33
C ILE A 122 11.70 16.73 1.82
N VAL A 123 11.61 18.06 1.98
CA VAL A 123 12.74 18.88 2.49
C VAL A 123 13.16 18.42 3.89
N LEU A 124 12.19 18.17 4.80
CA LEU A 124 12.46 17.68 6.14
C LEU A 124 13.07 16.27 6.12
N ALA A 125 12.59 15.39 5.26
CA ALA A 125 13.15 14.05 5.10
C ALA A 125 14.61 14.10 4.63
N VAL A 126 14.93 14.93 3.63
CA VAL A 126 16.31 15.15 3.17
C VAL A 126 17.16 15.74 4.30
N ALA A 127 16.65 16.73 5.03
CA ALA A 127 17.36 17.34 6.15
C ALA A 127 17.70 16.31 7.25
N ILE A 128 16.72 15.50 7.66
CA ILE A 128 16.89 14.52 8.76
C ILE A 128 17.72 13.31 8.33
N PHE A 129 17.50 12.76 7.12
CA PHE A 129 18.12 11.50 6.72
C PHE A 129 19.37 11.64 5.84
N MET A 130 19.68 12.83 5.33
CA MET A 130 20.88 13.07 4.53
C MET A 130 21.77 14.16 5.13
N VAL A 131 21.21 15.32 5.44
CA VAL A 131 21.99 16.47 5.91
C VAL A 131 22.45 16.27 7.35
N LEU A 132 21.56 15.87 8.25
CA LEU A 132 21.90 15.67 9.67
C LEU A 132 22.99 14.60 9.89
N PRO A 133 22.91 13.37 9.31
CA PRO A 133 24.01 12.39 9.42
C PRO A 133 25.33 12.90 8.86
N PHE A 134 25.30 13.67 7.78
CA PHE A 134 26.49 14.28 7.19
C PHE A 134 27.19 15.25 8.16
N TYR A 135 26.45 16.15 8.79
CA TYR A 135 26.99 17.08 9.79
C TYR A 135 27.46 16.37 11.06
N LEU A 136 26.69 15.39 11.54
CA LEU A 136 27.07 14.62 12.73
C LEU A 136 28.35 13.80 12.49
N SER A 137 28.52 13.23 11.31
CA SER A 137 29.77 12.53 10.97
C SER A 137 30.95 13.47 10.88
N GLY A 138 30.76 14.72 10.47
CA GLY A 138 31.79 15.77 10.44
C GLY A 138 32.42 16.05 11.80
N LEU A 139 31.71 15.84 12.92
CA LEU A 139 32.29 15.97 14.27
C LEU A 139 33.41 14.96 14.55
N PHE A 140 33.47 13.87 13.79
CA PHE A 140 34.50 12.84 13.90
C PHE A 140 35.68 13.07 12.96
N GLU A 141 35.65 14.09 12.09
CA GLU A 141 36.67 14.33 11.06
C GLU A 141 38.06 14.61 11.66
N SER A 142 38.13 15.25 12.85
CA SER A 142 39.37 15.46 13.59
C SER A 142 40.02 14.17 14.11
N TYR A 143 39.21 13.15 14.38
CA TYR A 143 39.64 11.85 14.93
C TYR A 143 39.86 10.80 13.83
N VAL A 144 39.07 10.89 12.75
CA VAL A 144 39.03 9.90 11.66
C VAL A 144 39.51 10.54 10.35
N ARG A 145 40.77 10.36 10.03
CA ARG A 145 41.35 10.89 8.78
C ARG A 145 41.02 10.10 7.52
N ASN A 146 40.51 8.88 7.68
CA ASN A 146 40.13 8.03 6.56
C ASN A 146 38.70 8.37 6.07
N ALA A 147 38.58 8.93 4.85
CA ALA A 147 37.33 9.35 4.26
C ALA A 147 36.32 8.20 4.09
N SER A 148 36.78 6.97 3.81
CA SER A 148 35.90 5.80 3.69
C SER A 148 35.33 5.38 5.06
N LEU A 149 36.12 5.47 6.13
CA LEU A 149 35.65 5.20 7.48
C LEU A 149 34.68 6.28 7.95
N LEU A 150 34.93 7.55 7.61
CA LEU A 150 33.99 8.64 7.90
C LEU A 150 32.64 8.45 7.19
N ALA A 151 32.63 8.02 5.92
CA ALA A 151 31.44 7.68 5.18
C ALA A 151 30.70 6.48 5.80
N LEU A 152 31.41 5.50 6.33
CA LEU A 152 30.81 4.37 7.05
C LEU A 152 30.13 4.84 8.35
N ILE A 153 30.80 5.70 9.14
CA ILE A 153 30.26 6.29 10.37
C ILE A 153 28.98 7.07 10.03
N GLU A 154 29.00 7.90 8.99
CA GLU A 154 27.80 8.60 8.51
C GLU A 154 26.67 7.64 8.17
N GLY A 155 26.97 6.54 7.47
CA GLY A 155 25.98 5.51 7.13
C GLY A 155 25.37 4.86 8.37
N VAL A 156 26.18 4.55 9.38
CA VAL A 156 25.70 3.99 10.66
C VAL A 156 24.81 5.00 11.39
N ILE A 157 25.21 6.27 11.46
CA ILE A 157 24.40 7.34 12.06
C ILE A 157 23.05 7.47 11.33
N ARG A 158 23.05 7.44 9.99
CA ARG A 158 21.83 7.50 9.17
C ARG A 158 20.88 6.37 9.47
N ILE A 159 21.38 5.13 9.51
CA ILE A 159 20.59 3.95 9.85
C ILE A 159 20.04 4.06 11.28
N ALA A 160 20.85 4.51 12.23
CA ALA A 160 20.42 4.70 13.61
C ALA A 160 19.28 5.74 13.73
N ILE A 161 19.41 6.90 13.08
CA ILE A 161 18.36 7.94 13.03
C ILE A 161 17.07 7.36 12.43
N PHE A 162 17.17 6.61 11.34
CA PHE A 162 16.03 5.98 10.71
C PHE A 162 15.34 4.95 11.63
N LEU A 163 16.11 4.11 12.31
CA LEU A 163 15.53 3.13 13.24
C LEU A 163 14.85 3.82 14.43
N VAL A 164 15.46 4.86 14.98
CA VAL A 164 14.85 5.68 16.04
C VAL A 164 13.55 6.31 15.56
N TYR A 165 13.53 6.88 14.35
CA TYR A 165 12.33 7.43 13.73
C TYR A 165 11.22 6.37 13.58
N VAL A 166 11.54 5.19 13.03
CA VAL A 166 10.56 4.10 12.86
C VAL A 166 10.00 3.63 14.21
N VAL A 167 10.86 3.51 15.23
CA VAL A 167 10.40 3.15 16.59
C VAL A 167 9.49 4.26 17.13
N ALA A 168 9.87 5.53 17.01
CA ALA A 168 9.09 6.65 17.53
C ALA A 168 7.69 6.70 16.91
N ILE A 169 7.57 6.60 15.57
CA ILE A 169 6.25 6.59 14.91
C ILE A 169 5.44 5.34 15.22
N SER A 170 6.09 4.19 15.47
CA SER A 170 5.41 2.94 15.83
C SER A 170 4.68 2.99 17.19
N LEU A 171 4.99 3.99 18.01
CA LEU A 171 4.33 4.23 19.31
C LEU A 171 3.00 4.99 19.15
N MET A 172 2.79 5.67 18.02
CA MET A 172 1.54 6.38 17.73
C MET A 172 0.41 5.38 17.48
N LYS A 173 -0.77 5.63 18.06
CA LYS A 173 -1.92 4.70 17.99
C LYS A 173 -2.37 4.46 16.54
N ASP A 174 -2.46 5.52 15.75
CA ASP A 174 -2.94 5.47 14.36
C ASP A 174 -1.93 4.71 13.47
N ILE A 175 -0.64 5.00 13.61
CA ILE A 175 0.42 4.28 12.89
C ILE A 175 0.46 2.80 13.29
N LYS A 176 0.20 2.50 14.56
CA LYS A 176 0.11 1.10 15.01
C LYS A 176 -1.03 0.36 14.29
N ARG A 177 -2.19 1.00 14.07
CA ARG A 177 -3.31 0.41 13.31
C ARG A 177 -2.93 0.19 11.85
N VAL A 178 -2.31 1.18 11.19
CA VAL A 178 -1.78 1.02 9.82
C VAL A 178 -0.79 -0.15 9.76
N TYR A 179 0.07 -0.34 10.77
CA TYR A 179 0.99 -1.49 10.82
C TYR A 179 0.30 -2.84 11.06
N MET A 180 -0.91 -2.85 11.65
CA MET A 180 -1.73 -4.06 11.75
C MET A 180 -2.35 -4.41 10.38
N TYR A 181 -2.86 -3.43 9.64
CA TYR A 181 -3.31 -3.63 8.25
C TYR A 181 -2.17 -4.07 7.33
N HIS A 182 -0.96 -3.51 7.48
CA HIS A 182 0.23 -3.97 6.76
C HIS A 182 0.59 -5.43 7.11
N GLY A 183 0.38 -5.83 8.36
CA GLY A 183 0.48 -7.23 8.76
C GLY A 183 -0.56 -8.13 8.09
N ALA A 184 -1.81 -7.66 7.94
CA ALA A 184 -2.89 -8.38 7.27
C ALA A 184 -2.59 -8.57 5.77
N GLU A 185 -2.14 -7.51 5.09
CA GLU A 185 -1.68 -7.56 3.69
C GLU A 185 -0.64 -8.68 3.49
N HIS A 186 0.45 -8.64 4.26
CA HIS A 186 1.51 -9.65 4.16
C HIS A 186 1.02 -11.07 4.43
N LYS A 187 0.13 -11.24 5.42
CA LYS A 187 -0.44 -12.55 5.76
C LYS A 187 -1.31 -13.10 4.63
N CYS A 188 -2.12 -12.26 3.95
CA CYS A 188 -2.91 -12.67 2.79
C CYS A 188 -2.02 -13.11 1.63
N ILE A 189 -1.02 -12.31 1.26
CA ILE A 189 -0.08 -12.65 0.19
C ILE A 189 0.68 -13.95 0.52
N ASN A 190 1.22 -14.07 1.73
CA ASN A 190 1.93 -15.28 2.16
C ASN A 190 1.00 -16.51 2.21
N CYS A 191 -0.27 -16.35 2.58
CA CYS A 191 -1.26 -17.43 2.58
C CYS A 191 -1.37 -18.06 1.19
N ILE A 192 -1.61 -17.24 0.18
CA ILE A 192 -1.77 -17.66 -1.22
C ILE A 192 -0.46 -18.24 -1.78
N GLU A 193 0.66 -17.54 -1.58
CA GLU A 193 1.97 -17.94 -2.12
C GLU A 193 2.54 -19.23 -1.51
N HIS A 194 2.04 -19.64 -0.34
CA HIS A 194 2.35 -20.92 0.26
C HIS A 194 1.31 -22.02 -0.05
N GLY A 195 0.34 -21.74 -0.93
CA GLY A 195 -0.65 -22.72 -1.36
C GLY A 195 -1.70 -23.00 -0.29
N HIS A 196 -2.14 -22.00 0.46
CA HIS A 196 -3.25 -22.10 1.39
C HIS A 196 -4.47 -21.37 0.86
N VAL A 197 -5.65 -21.96 1.05
CA VAL A 197 -6.95 -21.33 0.74
C VAL A 197 -7.05 -20.00 1.49
N LEU A 198 -7.44 -18.95 0.79
CA LEU A 198 -7.57 -17.60 1.34
C LEU A 198 -8.84 -17.53 2.21
N ASN A 199 -8.68 -17.68 3.49
CA ASN A 199 -9.70 -17.48 4.51
C ASN A 199 -9.08 -16.97 5.81
N VAL A 200 -9.89 -16.41 6.70
CA VAL A 200 -9.44 -15.79 7.96
C VAL A 200 -8.53 -16.74 8.78
N HIS A 201 -8.91 -18.02 8.88
CA HIS A 201 -8.17 -19.01 9.66
C HIS A 201 -6.73 -19.26 9.11
N ASN A 202 -6.58 -19.43 7.80
CA ASN A 202 -5.28 -19.69 7.17
C ASN A 202 -4.43 -18.42 7.13
N VAL A 203 -5.05 -17.27 6.84
CA VAL A 203 -4.39 -15.96 6.85
C VAL A 203 -3.85 -15.66 8.25
N LYS A 204 -4.62 -15.88 9.32
CA LYS A 204 -4.19 -15.69 10.70
C LYS A 204 -2.93 -16.51 11.05
N LYS A 205 -2.78 -17.71 10.47
CA LYS A 205 -1.62 -18.60 10.66
C LYS A 205 -0.41 -18.26 9.76
N SER A 206 -0.61 -17.46 8.73
CA SER A 206 0.43 -17.07 7.78
C SER A 206 1.40 -16.05 8.37
N SER A 207 2.60 -15.95 7.78
CA SER A 207 3.63 -15.02 8.22
C SER A 207 3.29 -13.58 7.85
N ARG A 208 3.55 -12.63 8.75
CA ARG A 208 3.50 -11.18 8.47
C ARG A 208 4.81 -10.64 7.87
N LEU A 209 5.82 -11.48 7.67
CA LEU A 209 7.08 -11.07 7.06
C LEU A 209 7.10 -11.48 5.60
N HIS A 210 7.32 -10.51 4.69
CA HIS A 210 7.30 -10.73 3.25
C HIS A 210 8.51 -10.10 2.56
N ARG A 211 9.18 -10.83 1.65
CA ARG A 211 10.46 -10.40 1.07
C ARG A 211 10.36 -9.24 0.06
N ARG A 212 9.18 -8.98 -0.50
CA ARG A 212 8.95 -7.95 -1.51
C ARG A 212 8.32 -6.67 -0.94
N CYS A 213 8.44 -6.45 0.35
CA CYS A 213 7.82 -5.31 1.02
C CYS A 213 8.57 -4.00 0.79
N GLY A 214 7.82 -2.91 0.62
CA GLY A 214 8.34 -1.56 0.46
C GLY A 214 9.16 -1.05 1.66
N THR A 215 8.87 -1.49 2.90
CA THR A 215 9.69 -1.11 4.07
C THR A 215 11.08 -1.74 4.04
N SER A 216 11.20 -2.97 3.53
CA SER A 216 12.51 -3.59 3.25
C SER A 216 13.28 -2.80 2.19
N PHE A 217 12.59 -2.26 1.17
CA PHE A 217 13.21 -1.41 0.15
C PHE A 217 13.89 -0.20 0.76
N LEU A 218 13.27 0.51 1.72
CA LEU A 218 13.87 1.67 2.37
C LEU A 218 15.20 1.33 3.07
N LEU A 219 15.26 0.21 3.77
CA LEU A 219 16.51 -0.21 4.41
C LEU A 219 17.58 -0.59 3.38
N ILE A 220 17.21 -1.28 2.30
CA ILE A 220 18.14 -1.60 1.22
C ILE A 220 18.67 -0.33 0.55
N VAL A 221 17.83 0.67 0.31
CA VAL A 221 18.23 2.00 -0.19
C VAL A 221 19.31 2.61 0.70
N MET A 222 19.14 2.53 2.02
CA MET A 222 20.14 3.03 2.97
C MET A 222 21.45 2.25 2.89
N LEU A 223 21.40 0.91 2.88
CA LEU A 223 22.60 0.07 2.78
C LEU A 223 23.35 0.30 1.46
N VAL A 224 22.64 0.35 0.34
CA VAL A 224 23.22 0.66 -0.97
C VAL A 224 23.83 2.07 -0.98
N SER A 225 23.16 3.05 -0.36
CA SER A 225 23.71 4.41 -0.26
C SER A 225 25.03 4.47 0.52
N VAL A 226 25.13 3.72 1.63
CA VAL A 226 26.39 3.63 2.41
C VAL A 226 27.52 3.09 1.54
N VAL A 227 27.27 1.98 0.83
CA VAL A 227 28.27 1.38 -0.06
C VAL A 227 28.73 2.36 -1.14
N LEU A 228 27.79 3.02 -1.83
CA LEU A 228 28.12 3.95 -2.90
C LEU A 228 28.83 5.22 -2.39
N PHE A 229 28.44 5.73 -1.23
CA PHE A 229 29.04 6.95 -0.67
C PHE A 229 30.49 6.78 -0.19
N ILE A 230 30.93 5.56 0.13
CA ILE A 230 32.32 5.25 0.44
C ILE A 230 33.23 5.59 -0.75
N PHE A 231 32.75 5.51 -1.98
CA PHE A 231 33.51 5.79 -3.19
C PHE A 231 33.53 7.28 -3.57
N ILE A 232 32.67 8.12 -2.97
CA ILE A 232 32.63 9.57 -3.24
C ILE A 232 33.73 10.26 -2.43
N ARG A 233 34.80 10.63 -3.12
CA ARG A 233 35.95 11.35 -2.54
C ARG A 233 35.98 12.76 -3.10
N VAL A 234 35.24 13.66 -2.48
CA VAL A 234 35.14 15.07 -2.85
C VAL A 234 35.34 15.90 -1.60
N ASP A 235 36.29 16.81 -1.63
CA ASP A 235 36.68 17.63 -0.46
C ASP A 235 35.64 18.72 -0.17
N ASN A 236 35.05 19.31 -1.22
CA ASN A 236 34.04 20.34 -1.05
C ASN A 236 32.73 19.74 -0.48
N PRO A 237 32.26 20.16 0.72
CA PRO A 237 31.07 19.59 1.37
C PRO A 237 29.79 19.78 0.58
N LEU A 238 29.60 20.95 -0.07
CA LEU A 238 28.39 21.22 -0.86
C LEU A 238 28.36 20.37 -2.13
N LEU A 239 29.50 20.21 -2.81
CA LEU A 239 29.57 19.34 -3.99
C LEU A 239 29.39 17.88 -3.60
N ARG A 240 29.92 17.44 -2.45
CA ARG A 240 29.68 16.09 -1.90
C ARG A 240 28.23 15.83 -1.63
N LEU A 241 27.52 16.77 -0.99
CA LEU A 241 26.09 16.68 -0.75
C LEU A 241 25.29 16.66 -2.07
N GLY A 242 25.63 17.54 -3.02
CA GLY A 242 25.00 17.59 -4.34
C GLY A 242 25.11 16.28 -5.11
N LEU A 243 26.32 15.65 -5.13
CA LEU A 243 26.53 14.34 -5.75
C LEU A 243 25.72 13.23 -5.08
N ARG A 244 25.57 13.25 -3.76
CA ARG A 244 24.74 12.28 -3.03
C ARG A 244 23.26 12.40 -3.40
N LEU A 245 22.76 13.63 -3.53
CA LEU A 245 21.38 13.86 -4.00
C LEU A 245 21.20 13.38 -5.44
N LEU A 246 22.16 13.64 -6.32
CA LEU A 246 22.13 13.19 -7.71
C LEU A 246 22.14 11.65 -7.82
N LEU A 247 22.74 10.94 -6.86
CA LEU A 247 22.79 9.48 -6.85
C LEU A 247 21.49 8.82 -6.34
N ILE A 248 20.53 9.56 -5.79
CA ILE A 248 19.26 8.99 -5.27
C ILE A 248 18.57 8.11 -6.31
N PRO A 249 18.36 8.53 -7.58
CA PRO A 249 17.73 7.67 -8.58
C PRO A 249 18.53 6.37 -8.86
N VAL A 250 19.87 6.45 -8.87
CA VAL A 250 20.73 5.29 -9.08
C VAL A 250 20.61 4.30 -7.92
N ILE A 251 20.63 4.81 -6.69
CA ILE A 251 20.44 4.02 -5.46
C ILE A 251 19.07 3.34 -5.46
N ALA A 252 18.01 4.08 -5.79
CA ALA A 252 16.66 3.55 -5.90
C ALA A 252 16.55 2.44 -6.96
N GLY A 253 17.16 2.64 -8.13
CA GLY A 253 17.20 1.65 -9.21
C GLY A 253 17.90 0.36 -8.79
N ILE A 254 19.08 0.44 -8.17
CA ILE A 254 19.84 -0.71 -7.67
C ILE A 254 19.02 -1.46 -6.60
N SER A 255 18.47 -0.72 -5.65
CA SER A 255 17.69 -1.28 -4.55
C SER A 255 16.42 -2.00 -5.03
N TYR A 256 15.76 -1.45 -6.03
CA TYR A 256 14.59 -2.07 -6.66
C TYR A 256 14.95 -3.43 -7.31
N GLU A 257 16.03 -3.48 -8.09
CA GLU A 257 16.46 -4.74 -8.71
C GLU A 257 16.84 -5.78 -7.65
N PHE A 258 17.46 -5.35 -6.54
CA PHE A 258 17.77 -6.25 -5.44
C PHE A 258 16.52 -6.81 -4.77
N ILE A 259 15.51 -5.99 -4.44
CA ILE A 259 14.23 -6.46 -3.85
C ILE A 259 13.51 -7.43 -4.80
N ARG A 260 13.51 -7.13 -6.09
CA ARG A 260 12.94 -8.01 -7.11
C ARG A 260 13.66 -9.37 -7.16
N LEU A 261 14.98 -9.36 -7.06
CA LEU A 261 15.79 -10.58 -6.97
C LEU A 261 15.50 -11.34 -5.68
N ALA A 262 15.42 -10.65 -4.54
CA ALA A 262 15.14 -11.24 -3.24
C ALA A 262 13.78 -11.96 -3.17
N GLY A 263 12.78 -11.43 -3.89
CA GLY A 263 11.45 -12.03 -3.98
C GLY A 263 11.39 -13.30 -4.84
N ARG A 264 12.40 -13.56 -5.67
CA ARG A 264 12.42 -14.71 -6.61
C ARG A 264 13.51 -15.72 -6.32
N SER A 265 14.51 -15.35 -5.52
CA SER A 265 15.70 -16.16 -5.30
C SER A 265 15.63 -16.93 -3.98
N GLU A 266 15.93 -18.21 -4.05
CA GLU A 266 16.13 -19.09 -2.88
C GLU A 266 17.62 -19.18 -2.46
N ASN A 267 18.52 -18.43 -3.13
CA ASN A 267 19.94 -18.41 -2.84
C ASN A 267 20.19 -17.95 -1.39
N PRO A 268 20.98 -18.69 -0.58
CA PRO A 268 21.25 -18.36 0.81
C PRO A 268 21.92 -16.99 1.00
N LEU A 269 22.76 -16.54 0.06
CA LEU A 269 23.38 -15.20 0.11
C LEU A 269 22.31 -14.09 -0.03
N VAL A 270 21.39 -14.24 -1.00
CA VAL A 270 20.29 -13.29 -1.19
C VAL A 270 19.38 -13.27 0.03
N LYS A 271 19.09 -14.43 0.63
CA LYS A 271 18.34 -14.53 1.88
C LYS A 271 19.02 -13.80 3.04
N ALA A 272 20.32 -13.98 3.20
CA ALA A 272 21.12 -13.31 4.23
C ALA A 272 21.11 -11.78 4.04
N LEU A 273 21.31 -11.30 2.82
CA LEU A 273 21.27 -9.88 2.49
C LEU A 273 19.88 -9.25 2.65
N SER A 274 18.81 -10.05 2.56
CA SER A 274 17.43 -9.59 2.77
C SER A 274 17.02 -9.61 4.25
N ALA A 275 17.76 -10.32 5.11
CA ALA A 275 17.42 -10.50 6.52
C ALA A 275 17.27 -9.18 7.30
N PRO A 276 18.13 -8.15 7.12
CA PRO A 276 17.93 -6.86 7.78
C PRO A 276 16.57 -6.22 7.46
N GLY A 277 16.11 -6.31 6.19
CA GLY A 277 14.79 -5.84 5.77
C GLY A 277 13.66 -6.57 6.49
N LEU A 278 13.74 -7.89 6.61
CA LEU A 278 12.77 -8.69 7.35
C LEU A 278 12.77 -8.38 8.85
N LEU A 279 13.93 -8.05 9.44
CA LEU A 279 14.02 -7.60 10.84
C LEU A 279 13.31 -6.26 11.03
N LEU A 280 13.47 -5.31 10.10
CA LEU A 280 12.76 -4.03 10.12
C LEU A 280 11.23 -4.23 10.09
N GLN A 281 10.73 -5.19 9.31
CA GLN A 281 9.30 -5.49 9.24
C GLN A 281 8.71 -5.92 10.59
N LYS A 282 9.48 -6.50 11.52
CA LYS A 282 9.00 -6.78 12.87
C LYS A 282 8.57 -5.52 13.63
N LEU A 283 9.11 -4.36 13.26
CA LEU A 283 8.72 -3.05 13.80
C LEU A 283 7.54 -2.45 13.03
N THR A 284 7.55 -2.58 11.69
CA THR A 284 6.60 -1.93 10.77
C THR A 284 5.41 -2.80 10.38
N THR A 285 5.29 -4.02 10.92
CA THR A 285 4.10 -4.87 10.84
C THR A 285 3.68 -5.33 12.23
N LYS A 286 2.38 -5.38 12.50
CA LYS A 286 1.81 -5.90 13.74
C LYS A 286 0.82 -7.02 13.45
N GLU A 287 0.46 -7.80 14.47
CA GLU A 287 -0.58 -8.81 14.32
C GLU A 287 -1.92 -8.14 14.09
N PRO A 288 -2.61 -8.46 12.97
CA PRO A 288 -3.92 -7.92 12.67
C PRO A 288 -5.02 -8.63 13.48
N THR A 289 -6.13 -7.94 13.67
CA THR A 289 -7.39 -8.53 14.15
C THR A 289 -8.10 -9.26 13.01
N GLU A 290 -9.12 -10.06 13.31
CA GLU A 290 -9.84 -10.84 12.29
C GLU A 290 -10.62 -9.94 11.34
N ASP A 291 -11.20 -8.87 11.84
CA ASP A 291 -11.88 -7.83 11.05
C ASP A 291 -10.94 -7.13 10.06
N MET A 292 -9.68 -6.90 10.41
CA MET A 292 -8.66 -6.37 9.48
C MET A 292 -8.26 -7.40 8.41
N ILE A 293 -8.24 -8.69 8.78
CA ILE A 293 -7.99 -9.77 7.83
C ILE A 293 -9.13 -9.88 6.81
N GLU A 294 -10.39 -9.70 7.21
CA GLU A 294 -11.52 -9.65 6.29
C GLU A 294 -11.38 -8.55 5.23
N VAL A 295 -11.00 -7.33 5.65
CA VAL A 295 -10.72 -6.22 4.71
C VAL A 295 -9.60 -6.61 3.73
N ALA A 296 -8.53 -7.26 4.23
CA ALA A 296 -7.42 -7.70 3.40
C ALA A 296 -7.84 -8.75 2.37
N ILE A 297 -8.65 -9.73 2.77
CA ILE A 297 -9.18 -10.77 1.87
C ILE A 297 -10.02 -10.13 0.76
N LYS A 298 -10.96 -9.25 1.11
CA LYS A 298 -11.80 -8.56 0.13
C LYS A 298 -10.99 -7.72 -0.86
N SER A 299 -9.94 -7.02 -0.39
CA SER A 299 -9.05 -6.27 -1.27
C SER A 299 -8.27 -7.17 -2.24
N VAL A 300 -7.88 -8.38 -1.81
CA VAL A 300 -7.24 -9.37 -2.70
C VAL A 300 -8.23 -9.89 -3.73
N GLU A 301 -9.42 -10.32 -3.29
CA GLU A 301 -10.46 -10.90 -4.16
C GLU A 301 -10.93 -9.93 -5.25
N ALA A 302 -10.90 -8.63 -4.99
CA ALA A 302 -11.25 -7.60 -5.96
C ALA A 302 -10.26 -7.46 -7.14
N VAL A 303 -9.02 -7.94 -7.00
CA VAL A 303 -7.98 -7.76 -8.04
C VAL A 303 -7.30 -9.05 -8.48
N PHE A 304 -7.55 -10.16 -7.80
CA PHE A 304 -6.78 -11.38 -8.00
C PHE A 304 -7.60 -12.64 -7.75
N ASP A 305 -7.74 -13.47 -8.77
CA ASP A 305 -8.32 -14.80 -8.63
C ASP A 305 -7.30 -15.75 -7.97
N TRP A 306 -7.39 -15.82 -6.66
CA TRP A 306 -6.53 -16.70 -5.86
C TRP A 306 -6.89 -18.18 -6.03
N ARG A 307 -8.13 -18.52 -6.44
CA ARG A 307 -8.56 -19.91 -6.67
C ARG A 307 -7.90 -20.46 -7.91
N GLU A 308 -7.98 -19.73 -9.03
CA GLU A 308 -7.27 -20.07 -10.27
C GLU A 308 -5.77 -20.21 -10.01
N PHE A 309 -5.16 -19.25 -9.31
CA PHE A 309 -3.74 -19.31 -8.96
C PHE A 309 -3.38 -20.56 -8.15
N LEU A 310 -4.19 -20.97 -7.17
CA LEU A 310 -3.98 -22.20 -6.41
C LEU A 310 -4.15 -23.44 -7.26
N GLY A 311 -5.16 -23.48 -8.14
CA GLY A 311 -5.39 -24.57 -9.09
C GLY A 311 -4.21 -24.80 -10.02
N GLU A 312 -3.63 -23.72 -10.57
CA GLU A 312 -2.50 -23.80 -11.48
C GLU A 312 -1.16 -24.17 -10.79
N ASN A 313 -0.92 -23.64 -9.60
CA ASN A 313 0.40 -23.72 -8.97
C ASN A 313 0.53 -24.78 -7.87
N PHE A 314 -0.59 -25.25 -7.27
CA PHE A 314 -0.59 -26.12 -6.10
C PHE A 314 -1.46 -27.39 -6.22
N ASP A 315 -1.92 -27.72 -7.43
CA ASP A 315 -2.71 -28.94 -7.75
C ASP A 315 -4.05 -29.03 -6.99
N TYR A 316 -4.75 -27.91 -6.79
CA TYR A 316 -6.12 -27.90 -6.28
C TYR A 316 -7.09 -28.22 -7.42
N GLU A 317 -7.40 -29.53 -7.63
CA GLU A 317 -8.28 -30.00 -8.71
C GLU A 317 -9.69 -29.36 -8.67
N GLU A 318 -10.19 -29.05 -7.47
CA GLU A 318 -11.49 -28.41 -7.24
C GLU A 318 -11.56 -26.98 -7.83
N TYR A 319 -10.43 -26.27 -7.91
CA TYR A 319 -10.35 -24.93 -8.48
C TYR A 319 -9.98 -24.89 -9.96
N LYS A 320 -9.61 -26.01 -10.56
CA LYS A 320 -9.37 -26.12 -12.01
C LYS A 320 -10.66 -26.17 -12.83
N LYS A 321 -11.82 -26.41 -12.21
CA LYS A 321 -13.10 -26.72 -12.86
C LYS A 321 -14.20 -25.68 -12.69
N ALA A 322 -13.99 -24.58 -11.95
CA ALA A 322 -15.01 -23.56 -11.80
C ALA A 322 -14.99 -22.61 -13.03
N PRO A 323 -15.99 -22.66 -13.93
CA PRO A 323 -16.19 -21.61 -14.92
C PRO A 323 -16.59 -20.33 -14.19
N VAL A 324 -16.06 -19.21 -14.65
CA VAL A 324 -16.38 -17.85 -14.16
C VAL A 324 -17.83 -17.44 -14.52
N GLU A 325 -18.61 -18.33 -15.17
CA GLU A 325 -19.95 -18.01 -15.72
C GLU A 325 -21.12 -18.13 -14.71
N GLU A 326 -20.99 -18.82 -13.58
CA GLU A 326 -22.15 -19.04 -12.68
C GLU A 326 -22.44 -17.91 -11.67
N THR A 327 -21.50 -16.97 -11.43
CA THR A 327 -21.73 -15.89 -10.46
C THR A 327 -22.37 -14.63 -11.04
N VAL A 328 -22.52 -14.54 -12.36
CA VAL A 328 -23.19 -13.40 -13.03
C VAL A 328 -24.66 -13.69 -13.25
N GLU A 329 -25.05 -14.96 -13.49
CA GLU A 329 -26.46 -15.33 -13.69
C GLU A 329 -27.26 -15.36 -12.38
N GLU A 330 -26.69 -15.83 -11.26
CA GLU A 330 -27.39 -15.87 -9.97
C GLU A 330 -27.67 -14.46 -9.40
N SER A 331 -26.80 -13.47 -9.70
CA SER A 331 -27.04 -12.06 -9.33
C SER A 331 -27.98 -11.33 -10.28
N ALA A 332 -28.17 -11.83 -11.51
CA ALA A 332 -29.14 -11.28 -12.47
C ALA A 332 -30.55 -11.81 -12.20
N GLU A 333 -30.71 -13.10 -11.86
CA GLU A 333 -31.99 -13.68 -11.49
C GLU A 333 -32.54 -13.12 -10.16
N GLU A 334 -31.69 -12.84 -9.15
CA GLU A 334 -32.13 -12.18 -7.92
C GLU A 334 -32.51 -10.70 -8.14
N SER A 335 -31.93 -10.01 -9.12
CA SER A 335 -32.29 -8.62 -9.44
C SER A 335 -33.59 -8.53 -10.26
N GLU A 336 -33.86 -9.47 -11.19
CA GLU A 336 -35.14 -9.51 -11.95
C GLU A 336 -36.32 -9.90 -11.07
N THR A 337 -36.14 -10.85 -10.13
CA THR A 337 -37.20 -11.21 -9.19
C THR A 337 -37.50 -10.14 -8.13
N ALA A 338 -36.50 -9.28 -7.79
CA ALA A 338 -36.71 -8.16 -6.88
C ALA A 338 -37.47 -6.99 -7.55
N GLU A 339 -37.19 -6.69 -8.83
CA GLU A 339 -37.88 -5.66 -9.60
C GLU A 339 -39.34 -6.06 -9.92
N GLU A 340 -39.63 -7.34 -10.27
CA GLU A 340 -40.99 -7.79 -10.49
C GLU A 340 -41.85 -7.79 -9.21
N THR A 341 -41.23 -7.97 -8.02
CA THR A 341 -41.98 -7.93 -6.74
C THR A 341 -42.28 -6.49 -6.31
N GLU A 342 -41.38 -5.53 -6.53
CA GLU A 342 -41.62 -4.11 -6.23
C GLU A 342 -42.64 -3.48 -7.20
N GLU A 343 -42.66 -3.84 -8.50
CA GLU A 343 -43.67 -3.35 -9.44
C GLU A 343 -45.06 -3.90 -9.14
N SER A 344 -45.20 -5.13 -8.59
CA SER A 344 -46.48 -5.70 -8.22
C SER A 344 -47.07 -5.10 -6.93
N GLU A 345 -46.25 -4.80 -5.92
CA GLU A 345 -46.69 -4.15 -4.67
C GLU A 345 -47.11 -2.69 -4.89
N THR A 346 -46.36 -1.92 -5.73
CA THR A 346 -46.77 -0.53 -6.04
C THR A 346 -48.01 -0.44 -6.88
N ALA A 347 -48.32 -1.42 -7.75
CA ALA A 347 -49.53 -1.46 -8.54
C ALA A 347 -50.76 -1.77 -7.69
N GLU A 348 -50.67 -2.64 -6.67
CA GLU A 348 -51.77 -2.93 -5.73
C GLU A 348 -52.06 -1.74 -4.80
N GLU A 349 -51.03 -1.04 -4.29
CA GLU A 349 -51.18 0.12 -3.40
C GLU A 349 -51.78 1.33 -4.12
N VAL A 350 -51.49 1.54 -5.41
CA VAL A 350 -52.13 2.58 -6.24
C VAL A 350 -53.60 2.23 -6.55
N ALA A 351 -53.92 0.97 -6.78
CA ALA A 351 -55.31 0.54 -7.03
C ALA A 351 -56.20 0.68 -5.79
N GLU A 352 -55.69 0.42 -4.60
CA GLU A 352 -56.42 0.55 -3.34
C GLU A 352 -56.67 2.03 -2.96
N ASN A 353 -55.72 2.92 -3.25
CA ASN A 353 -55.88 4.36 -3.02
C ASN A 353 -56.89 5.03 -3.98
N VAL A 354 -56.97 4.60 -5.26
CA VAL A 354 -57.96 5.11 -6.22
C VAL A 354 -59.36 4.64 -5.85
N ALA A 355 -59.53 3.42 -5.31
CA ALA A 355 -60.82 2.92 -4.86
C ALA A 355 -61.34 3.63 -3.60
N THR A 356 -60.45 4.08 -2.72
CA THR A 356 -60.85 4.84 -1.52
C THR A 356 -61.20 6.29 -1.81
N GLU A 357 -60.53 6.96 -2.77
CA GLU A 357 -60.91 8.33 -3.19
C GLU A 357 -62.26 8.37 -3.89
N SER A 358 -62.58 7.41 -4.76
CA SER A 358 -63.92 7.37 -5.42
C SER A 358 -65.06 7.09 -4.45
N ALA A 359 -64.82 6.37 -3.35
CA ALA A 359 -65.84 6.10 -2.31
C ALA A 359 -66.10 7.32 -1.36
N ILE A 360 -65.15 8.26 -1.32
CA ILE A 360 -65.28 9.51 -0.52
C ILE A 360 -66.02 10.59 -1.30
N GLU A 361 -65.84 10.68 -2.62
CA GLU A 361 -66.59 11.62 -3.47
C GLU A 361 -68.08 11.29 -3.57
N GLU A 362 -68.43 10.00 -3.62
CA GLU A 362 -69.88 9.59 -3.65
C GLU A 362 -70.67 9.87 -2.34
N LYS A 363 -69.99 10.07 -1.21
CA LYS A 363 -70.61 10.43 0.08
C LYS A 363 -70.67 11.93 0.37
N SER A 364 -70.13 12.78 -0.49
CA SER A 364 -70.19 14.24 -0.33
C SER A 364 -71.33 14.91 -1.17
N GLU A 365 -72.04 14.14 -2.00
CA GLU A 365 -73.15 14.62 -2.82
C GLU A 365 -74.59 14.16 -2.34
N GLU A 366 -74.71 13.49 -1.17
CA GLU A 366 -75.99 13.30 -0.46
C GLU A 366 -76.00 14.18 0.83
#